data_57d29e07b390b2e7f26254e0192a5760
#
_entry.id   57d29e07b390b2e7f26254e0192a5760
#
_cell.length_a   1.000
_cell.length_b   1.000
_cell.length_c   1.000
_cell.angle_alpha   90.00
_cell.angle_beta   90.00
_cell.angle_gamma   90.00
#
_symmetry.space_group_name_H-M   'P 1'
#
loop_
_entity.id
_entity.type
_entity.pdbx_description
1 polymer ?
#
loop_
_entity_poly.entity_id
_entity_poly.type
_entity_poly.pdbx_seq_one_letter_code
_entity_poly.pdbx_strand_id
1 'polypeptide(L)'
;MSLTQFSSGVKPLPPSSPFTKVTMPALAEMKRQGKPISALTAYDYATARLVDEAGVDLILVGDSLAMVVLGQDNTLAVTVDEMLHHTRAVRRAVHRALIVADMPFGSYHGAVSDAVANAVRFVKEAGAEAVKIEGPRVELVRALTEAEVPVIGHLGLTPQSLHRMGGYRVQARTAETARQLQAGARALASAGAGAIVLEGVPREAAEAITAELEIPTIGIGAGPGCDGQILVFHDLVGLTFAPPAKFVRRYADLGPLIRSAVEHYREDVEHRAFPSDAESYHLPAAARKSVPAEIDDADAIVNQDALVDWEELSQA
;
A
#
# COMPACT_ATOMS: atom_id res chain seq x y z
N MET A 1 -29.44 17.80 -9.58
CA MET A 1 -28.76 17.40 -10.84
C MET A 1 -28.30 15.97 -10.69
N SER A 2 -28.88 15.07 -11.45
CA SER A 2 -28.67 13.63 -11.33
C SER A 2 -27.21 13.25 -11.68
N LEU A 3 -26.54 12.45 -10.82
CA LEU A 3 -25.20 11.90 -10.99
C LEU A 3 -25.05 10.92 -12.19
N THR A 4 -26.07 10.77 -13.02
CA THR A 4 -26.07 9.89 -14.20
C THR A 4 -25.25 10.40 -15.38
N GLN A 5 -24.55 11.53 -15.27
CA GLN A 5 -23.70 12.05 -16.37
C GLN A 5 -22.20 11.72 -16.27
N PHE A 6 -21.74 10.92 -15.28
CA PHE A 6 -20.35 10.45 -15.24
C PHE A 6 -20.09 9.13 -15.95
N SER A 7 -21.05 8.62 -16.73
CA SER A 7 -20.91 7.32 -17.43
C SER A 7 -20.37 7.40 -18.85
N SER A 8 -19.63 8.42 -19.21
CA SER A 8 -19.04 8.47 -20.56
C SER A 8 -17.53 8.61 -20.52
N GLY A 9 -16.82 7.49 -20.51
CA GLY A 9 -15.41 7.49 -20.82
C GLY A 9 -14.54 6.43 -20.17
N VAL A 10 -14.96 5.76 -19.11
CA VAL A 10 -14.19 4.61 -18.60
C VAL A 10 -14.61 3.38 -19.40
N LYS A 11 -13.85 3.06 -20.45
CA LYS A 11 -13.94 1.74 -21.06
C LYS A 11 -13.68 0.71 -19.98
N PRO A 12 -14.53 -0.35 -19.82
CA PRO A 12 -14.14 -1.49 -19.02
C PRO A 12 -12.79 -1.95 -19.54
N LEU A 13 -11.80 -2.07 -18.65
CA LEU A 13 -10.54 -2.71 -19.02
C LEU A 13 -10.86 -4.09 -19.58
N PRO A 14 -10.26 -4.48 -20.74
CA PRO A 14 -10.47 -5.80 -21.28
C PRO A 14 -10.13 -6.83 -20.19
N PRO A 15 -10.83 -7.99 -20.15
CA PRO A 15 -10.48 -9.05 -19.21
C PRO A 15 -8.99 -9.34 -19.43
N SER A 16 -8.22 -9.18 -18.36
CA SER A 16 -6.78 -9.25 -18.35
C SER A 16 -6.29 -10.50 -19.08
N SER A 17 -5.44 -10.30 -20.08
CA SER A 17 -4.44 -11.28 -20.50
C SER A 17 -3.84 -11.93 -19.24
N PRO A 18 -3.52 -13.25 -19.20
CA PRO A 18 -2.95 -13.88 -18.02
C PRO A 18 -1.70 -13.10 -17.60
N PHE A 19 -1.83 -12.30 -16.56
CA PHE A 19 -0.75 -11.44 -16.08
C PHE A 19 0.39 -12.32 -15.63
N THR A 20 1.56 -12.17 -16.26
CA THR A 20 2.77 -12.80 -15.76
C THR A 20 3.10 -12.16 -14.41
N LYS A 21 3.17 -12.98 -13.37
CA LYS A 21 3.54 -12.56 -12.01
C LYS A 21 4.91 -11.90 -12.01
N VAL A 22 5.01 -10.72 -11.42
CA VAL A 22 6.30 -10.05 -11.20
C VAL A 22 6.97 -10.67 -9.98
N THR A 23 8.23 -11.05 -10.13
CA THR A 23 9.06 -11.66 -9.08
C THR A 23 10.35 -10.85 -8.90
N MET A 24 11.12 -11.10 -7.85
CA MET A 24 12.40 -10.43 -7.66
C MET A 24 13.35 -10.61 -8.86
N PRO A 25 13.51 -11.83 -9.44
CA PRO A 25 14.28 -11.98 -10.68
C PRO A 25 13.71 -11.20 -11.87
N ALA A 26 12.38 -11.05 -11.95
CA ALA A 26 11.77 -10.26 -13.02
C ALA A 26 12.13 -8.77 -12.92
N LEU A 27 12.24 -8.19 -11.71
CA LEU A 27 12.74 -6.82 -11.52
C LEU A 27 14.17 -6.66 -12.02
N ALA A 28 15.06 -7.62 -11.73
CA ALA A 28 16.44 -7.62 -12.23
C ALA A 28 16.48 -7.69 -13.78
N GLU A 29 15.58 -8.48 -14.38
CA GLU A 29 15.47 -8.54 -15.85
C GLU A 29 14.96 -7.21 -16.44
N MET A 30 13.99 -6.56 -15.78
CA MET A 30 13.51 -5.23 -16.21
C MET A 30 14.66 -4.22 -16.23
N LYS A 31 15.52 -4.20 -15.21
CA LYS A 31 16.73 -3.35 -15.22
C LYS A 31 17.64 -3.67 -16.42
N ARG A 32 17.95 -4.93 -16.66
CA ARG A 32 18.82 -5.35 -17.79
C ARG A 32 18.25 -4.92 -19.15
N GLN A 33 16.93 -4.91 -19.26
CA GLN A 33 16.22 -4.47 -20.47
C GLN A 33 16.02 -2.93 -20.54
N GLY A 34 16.39 -2.17 -19.51
CA GLY A 34 16.10 -0.75 -19.42
C GLY A 34 14.61 -0.43 -19.30
N LYS A 35 13.80 -1.39 -18.85
CA LYS A 35 12.36 -1.22 -18.64
C LYS A 35 12.11 -0.62 -17.27
N PRO A 36 11.48 0.59 -17.17
CA PRO A 36 11.20 1.21 -15.89
C PRO A 36 10.29 0.37 -15.00
N ILE A 37 10.56 0.37 -13.69
CA ILE A 37 9.80 -0.33 -12.67
C ILE A 37 8.85 0.66 -12.00
N SER A 38 7.56 0.37 -12.03
CA SER A 38 6.54 1.15 -11.33
C SER A 38 6.23 0.51 -9.98
N ALA A 39 6.26 1.32 -8.90
CA ALA A 39 5.95 0.86 -7.56
C ALA A 39 5.01 1.83 -6.85
N LEU A 40 4.10 1.30 -6.03
CA LEU A 40 3.22 2.06 -5.14
C LEU A 40 3.06 1.35 -3.80
N THR A 41 2.73 2.10 -2.77
CA THR A 41 2.24 1.47 -1.53
C THR A 41 0.77 1.08 -1.67
N ALA A 42 0.36 0.06 -0.91
CA ALA A 42 -1.05 -0.25 -0.63
C ALA A 42 -1.16 -0.90 0.75
N TYR A 43 -2.32 -0.73 1.40
CA TYR A 43 -2.46 -1.12 2.80
C TYR A 43 -3.74 -1.92 3.09
N ASP A 44 -4.64 -2.07 2.13
CA ASP A 44 -5.90 -2.78 2.25
C ASP A 44 -6.25 -3.51 0.94
N TYR A 45 -7.31 -4.31 0.99
CA TYR A 45 -7.76 -5.12 -0.13
C TYR A 45 -8.19 -4.27 -1.35
N ALA A 46 -8.99 -3.22 -1.13
CA ALA A 46 -9.58 -2.46 -2.22
C ALA A 46 -8.53 -1.64 -2.98
N THR A 47 -7.68 -0.91 -2.24
CA THR A 47 -6.61 -0.12 -2.85
C THR A 47 -5.56 -1.00 -3.52
N ALA A 48 -5.17 -2.12 -2.89
CA ALA A 48 -4.23 -3.07 -3.47
C ALA A 48 -4.74 -3.68 -4.78
N ARG A 49 -6.03 -4.01 -4.85
CA ARG A 49 -6.66 -4.53 -6.06
C ARG A 49 -6.60 -3.51 -7.20
N LEU A 50 -6.98 -2.26 -6.94
CA LEU A 50 -6.93 -1.20 -7.94
C LEU A 50 -5.51 -0.94 -8.45
N VAL A 51 -4.53 -0.96 -7.56
CA VAL A 51 -3.10 -0.78 -7.90
C VAL A 51 -2.58 -1.94 -8.74
N ASP A 52 -2.93 -3.19 -8.40
CA ASP A 52 -2.53 -4.39 -9.17
C ASP A 52 -3.19 -4.42 -10.55
N GLU A 53 -4.50 -4.14 -10.63
CA GLU A 53 -5.25 -4.05 -11.89
C GLU A 53 -4.74 -2.91 -12.80
N ALA A 54 -4.20 -1.83 -12.22
CA ALA A 54 -3.55 -0.75 -12.96
C ALA A 54 -2.18 -1.16 -13.54
N GLY A 55 -1.66 -2.35 -13.22
CA GLY A 55 -0.45 -2.90 -13.79
C GLY A 55 0.85 -2.44 -13.15
N VAL A 56 0.82 -1.97 -11.91
CA VAL A 56 2.02 -1.61 -11.12
C VAL A 56 2.87 -2.87 -10.88
N ASP A 57 4.19 -2.76 -10.98
CA ASP A 57 5.11 -3.92 -10.93
C ASP A 57 5.42 -4.38 -9.51
N LEU A 58 5.43 -3.45 -8.54
CA LEU A 58 5.73 -3.72 -7.14
C LEU A 58 4.72 -3.00 -6.24
N ILE A 59 4.15 -3.71 -5.29
CA ILE A 59 3.31 -3.16 -4.23
C ILE A 59 4.03 -3.31 -2.90
N LEU A 60 4.26 -2.18 -2.23
CA LEU A 60 4.86 -2.12 -0.91
C LEU A 60 3.77 -1.94 0.16
N VAL A 61 3.70 -2.87 1.09
CA VAL A 61 3.01 -2.64 2.36
C VAL A 61 4.01 -1.91 3.27
N GLY A 62 4.01 -0.58 3.15
CA GLY A 62 4.98 0.28 3.84
C GLY A 62 4.58 0.56 5.29
N ASP A 63 5.55 0.75 6.18
CA ASP A 63 5.31 1.22 7.55
C ASP A 63 4.76 2.66 7.61
N SER A 64 4.79 3.38 6.48
CA SER A 64 4.06 4.63 6.25
C SER A 64 2.55 4.51 6.52
N LEU A 65 1.98 3.28 6.55
CA LEU A 65 0.61 3.05 7.01
C LEU A 65 0.34 3.64 8.41
N ALA A 66 1.35 3.68 9.26
CA ALA A 66 1.25 4.35 10.56
C ALA A 66 0.73 5.78 10.44
N MET A 67 1.24 6.52 9.45
CA MET A 67 0.88 7.92 9.25
C MET A 67 -0.40 8.09 8.43
N VAL A 68 -0.52 7.37 7.30
CA VAL A 68 -1.59 7.65 6.31
C VAL A 68 -2.86 6.82 6.55
N VAL A 69 -2.78 5.74 7.33
CA VAL A 69 -3.92 4.87 7.65
C VAL A 69 -4.28 4.96 9.13
N LEU A 70 -3.28 4.89 10.03
CA LEU A 70 -3.51 4.86 11.48
C LEU A 70 -3.47 6.25 12.12
N GLY A 71 -3.10 7.31 11.37
CA GLY A 71 -3.09 8.69 11.84
C GLY A 71 -2.02 9.00 12.89
N GLN A 72 -0.93 8.22 12.92
CA GLN A 72 0.20 8.43 13.82
C GLN A 72 1.15 9.51 13.27
N ASP A 73 1.93 10.14 14.13
CA ASP A 73 2.86 11.22 13.75
C ASP A 73 4.06 10.74 12.92
N ASN A 74 4.42 9.47 13.02
CA ASN A 74 5.57 8.86 12.34
C ASN A 74 5.41 7.34 12.23
N THR A 75 6.41 6.67 11.63
CA THR A 75 6.37 5.23 11.35
C THR A 75 6.82 4.35 12.53
N LEU A 76 7.28 4.92 13.65
CA LEU A 76 7.97 4.16 14.69
C LEU A 76 7.08 3.27 15.55
N ALA A 77 5.81 3.63 15.69
CA ALA A 77 4.90 2.95 16.62
C ALA A 77 4.23 1.70 16.02
N VAL A 78 4.24 1.55 14.69
CA VAL A 78 3.59 0.39 14.05
C VAL A 78 4.31 -0.91 14.40
N THR A 79 3.53 -1.92 14.75
CA THR A 79 4.02 -3.23 15.20
C THR A 79 4.14 -4.23 14.06
N VAL A 80 4.86 -5.34 14.29
CA VAL A 80 4.92 -6.47 13.36
C VAL A 80 3.53 -7.02 13.09
N ASP A 81 2.68 -7.15 14.11
CA ASP A 81 1.35 -7.74 13.96
C ASP A 81 0.40 -6.87 13.12
N GLU A 82 0.48 -5.54 13.26
CA GLU A 82 -0.24 -4.60 12.39
C GLU A 82 0.26 -4.70 10.95
N MET A 83 1.57 -4.74 10.73
CA MET A 83 2.13 -4.93 9.39
C MET A 83 1.70 -6.26 8.76
N LEU A 84 1.69 -7.34 9.52
CA LEU A 84 1.19 -8.65 9.07
C LEU A 84 -0.31 -8.60 8.74
N HIS A 85 -1.12 -7.88 9.53
CA HIS A 85 -2.55 -7.71 9.27
C HIS A 85 -2.79 -7.04 7.90
N HIS A 86 -2.15 -5.91 7.66
CA HIS A 86 -2.26 -5.18 6.40
C HIS A 86 -1.69 -5.97 5.21
N THR A 87 -0.55 -6.64 5.39
CA THR A 87 0.06 -7.47 4.35
C THR A 87 -0.87 -8.63 3.93
N ARG A 88 -1.57 -9.27 4.88
CA ARG A 88 -2.58 -10.29 4.57
C ARG A 88 -3.74 -9.75 3.73
N ALA A 89 -4.19 -8.52 4.02
CA ALA A 89 -5.26 -7.89 3.25
C ALA A 89 -4.81 -7.61 1.80
N VAL A 90 -3.62 -7.03 1.64
CA VAL A 90 -3.01 -6.75 0.33
C VAL A 90 -2.79 -8.05 -0.45
N ARG A 91 -2.27 -9.11 0.20
CA ARG A 91 -2.01 -10.40 -0.46
C ARG A 91 -3.23 -11.02 -1.12
N ARG A 92 -4.41 -10.86 -0.52
CA ARG A 92 -5.67 -11.39 -1.08
C ARG A 92 -6.09 -10.69 -2.37
N ALA A 93 -5.64 -9.47 -2.58
CA ALA A 93 -6.04 -8.62 -3.70
C ALA A 93 -5.06 -8.68 -4.89
N VAL A 94 -3.79 -9.02 -4.63
CA VAL A 94 -2.69 -8.88 -5.60
C VAL A 94 -2.41 -10.20 -6.31
N HIS A 95 -2.45 -10.17 -7.64
CA HIS A 95 -2.20 -11.33 -8.50
C HIS A 95 -0.93 -11.16 -9.35
N ARG A 96 -0.61 -9.94 -9.77
CA ARG A 96 0.50 -9.63 -10.69
C ARG A 96 1.72 -9.04 -9.97
N ALA A 97 1.55 -7.94 -9.24
CA ALA A 97 2.66 -7.19 -8.64
C ALA A 97 3.44 -8.00 -7.61
N LEU A 98 4.76 -7.77 -7.52
CA LEU A 98 5.57 -8.28 -6.41
C LEU A 98 5.12 -7.63 -5.10
N ILE A 99 4.79 -8.44 -4.09
CA ILE A 99 4.38 -7.95 -2.76
C ILE A 99 5.60 -7.88 -1.85
N VAL A 100 5.91 -6.67 -1.40
CA VAL A 100 6.98 -6.39 -0.45
C VAL A 100 6.36 -5.85 0.84
N ALA A 101 6.82 -6.29 2.00
CA ALA A 101 6.40 -5.76 3.29
C ALA A 101 7.57 -5.11 4.02
N ASP A 102 7.33 -3.93 4.60
CA ASP A 102 8.30 -3.33 5.51
C ASP A 102 8.40 -4.10 6.81
N MET A 103 9.62 -4.37 7.22
CA MET A 103 9.89 -4.73 8.60
C MET A 103 9.86 -3.45 9.45
N PRO A 104 8.93 -3.32 10.43
CA PRO A 104 8.77 -2.08 11.17
C PRO A 104 9.92 -1.83 12.15
N PHE A 105 10.03 -0.59 12.63
CA PHE A 105 11.03 -0.22 13.63
C PHE A 105 10.99 -1.15 14.85
N GLY A 106 12.17 -1.57 15.32
CA GLY A 106 12.31 -2.50 16.45
C GLY A 106 12.31 -3.98 16.04
N SER A 107 11.69 -4.36 14.93
CA SER A 107 11.56 -5.78 14.53
C SER A 107 12.86 -6.43 14.03
N TYR A 108 13.88 -5.62 13.69
CA TYR A 108 15.18 -6.09 13.13
C TYR A 108 16.39 -5.33 13.68
N HIS A 109 16.22 -4.65 14.82
CA HIS A 109 17.28 -3.85 15.45
C HIS A 109 18.03 -4.58 16.56
N GLY A 110 17.50 -5.74 16.99
CA GLY A 110 18.09 -6.61 18.02
C GLY A 110 18.95 -7.72 17.43
N ALA A 111 18.82 -8.93 17.95
CA ALA A 111 19.55 -10.10 17.45
C ALA A 111 19.12 -10.44 16.02
N VAL A 112 20.10 -10.89 15.20
CA VAL A 112 19.84 -11.28 13.80
C VAL A 112 18.83 -12.43 13.71
N SER A 113 18.90 -13.38 14.65
CA SER A 113 17.94 -14.51 14.72
C SER A 113 16.49 -14.04 14.87
N ASP A 114 16.25 -13.03 15.70
CA ASP A 114 14.91 -12.48 15.93
C ASP A 114 14.42 -11.74 14.69
N ALA A 115 15.29 -11.01 14.02
CA ALA A 115 14.99 -10.35 12.76
C ALA A 115 14.62 -11.35 11.65
N VAL A 116 15.37 -12.46 11.53
CA VAL A 116 15.05 -13.54 10.60
C VAL A 116 13.71 -14.19 10.95
N ALA A 117 13.46 -14.46 12.23
CA ALA A 117 12.18 -15.02 12.68
C ALA A 117 11.00 -14.10 12.33
N ASN A 118 11.14 -12.78 12.54
CA ASN A 118 10.12 -11.81 12.14
C ASN A 118 9.92 -11.79 10.62
N ALA A 119 11.00 -11.78 9.82
CA ALA A 119 10.91 -11.80 8.36
C ALA A 119 10.19 -13.06 7.84
N VAL A 120 10.48 -14.23 8.42
CA VAL A 120 9.79 -15.49 8.11
C VAL A 120 8.29 -15.40 8.39
N ARG A 121 7.85 -14.68 9.43
CA ARG A 121 6.43 -14.42 9.68
C ARG A 121 5.77 -13.66 8.53
N PHE A 122 6.43 -12.64 7.98
CA PHE A 122 5.90 -11.90 6.81
C PHE A 122 5.66 -12.81 5.62
N VAL A 123 6.58 -13.73 5.36
CA VAL A 123 6.44 -14.69 4.25
C VAL A 123 5.36 -15.73 4.56
N LYS A 124 5.41 -16.40 5.72
CA LYS A 124 4.54 -17.55 6.03
C LYS A 124 3.14 -17.16 6.46
N GLU A 125 3.00 -16.11 7.28
CA GLU A 125 1.70 -15.74 7.85
C GLU A 125 0.96 -14.71 7.00
N ALA A 126 1.70 -13.84 6.30
CA ALA A 126 1.11 -12.75 5.55
C ALA A 126 1.25 -12.88 4.01
N GLY A 127 2.10 -13.79 3.54
CA GLY A 127 2.30 -14.04 2.11
C GLY A 127 3.05 -12.94 1.38
N ALA A 128 3.90 -12.17 2.09
CA ALA A 128 4.88 -11.29 1.47
C ALA A 128 5.87 -12.12 0.64
N GLU A 129 6.33 -11.58 -0.47
CA GLU A 129 7.28 -12.24 -1.38
C GLU A 129 8.70 -11.68 -1.23
N ALA A 130 8.83 -10.57 -0.50
CA ALA A 130 10.09 -9.98 -0.05
C ALA A 130 9.82 -9.10 1.18
N VAL A 131 10.88 -8.78 1.93
CA VAL A 131 10.82 -7.79 3.00
C VAL A 131 11.70 -6.59 2.67
N LYS A 132 11.34 -5.39 3.20
CA LYS A 132 12.18 -4.20 3.11
C LYS A 132 12.75 -3.84 4.49
N ILE A 133 14.02 -3.45 4.55
CA ILE A 133 14.73 -3.02 5.75
C ILE A 133 15.52 -1.75 5.49
N GLU A 134 15.63 -0.89 6.51
CA GLU A 134 16.31 0.40 6.42
C GLU A 134 17.75 0.37 6.95
N GLY A 135 18.61 1.11 6.25
CA GLY A 135 20.01 1.30 6.59
C GLY A 135 20.95 0.24 5.99
N PRO A 136 22.28 0.46 6.11
CA PRO A 136 23.29 -0.43 5.51
C PRO A 136 23.55 -1.67 6.41
N ARG A 137 22.52 -2.49 6.61
CA ARG A 137 22.55 -3.66 7.52
C ARG A 137 23.03 -4.92 6.80
N VAL A 138 24.29 -4.91 6.42
CA VAL A 138 24.91 -5.94 5.57
C VAL A 138 24.79 -7.36 6.15
N GLU A 139 25.07 -7.54 7.45
CA GLU A 139 24.97 -8.85 8.12
C GLU A 139 23.54 -9.37 8.14
N LEU A 140 22.58 -8.48 8.38
CA LEU A 140 21.17 -8.87 8.38
C LEU A 140 20.68 -9.23 6.98
N VAL A 141 21.04 -8.46 5.95
CA VAL A 141 20.71 -8.80 4.54
C VAL A 141 21.25 -10.18 4.19
N ARG A 142 22.49 -10.47 4.55
CA ARG A 142 23.09 -11.79 4.31
C ARG A 142 22.31 -12.90 5.01
N ALA A 143 22.01 -12.73 6.29
CA ALA A 143 21.27 -13.73 7.07
C ALA A 143 19.86 -13.98 6.53
N LEU A 144 19.16 -12.92 6.10
CA LEU A 144 17.83 -13.04 5.47
C LEU A 144 17.93 -13.77 4.12
N THR A 145 18.95 -13.44 3.31
CA THR A 145 19.17 -14.10 2.02
C THR A 145 19.53 -15.58 2.18
N GLU A 146 20.39 -15.91 3.16
CA GLU A 146 20.71 -17.30 3.51
C GLU A 146 19.50 -18.07 4.05
N ALA A 147 18.56 -17.38 4.68
CA ALA A 147 17.26 -17.94 5.09
C ALA A 147 16.20 -17.96 3.95
N GLU A 148 16.61 -17.71 2.70
CA GLU A 148 15.77 -17.69 1.49
C GLU A 148 14.65 -16.64 1.52
N VAL A 149 14.79 -15.59 2.33
CA VAL A 149 13.89 -14.44 2.34
C VAL A 149 14.46 -13.35 1.43
N PRO A 150 13.79 -13.03 0.29
CA PRO A 150 14.22 -11.93 -0.58
C PRO A 150 14.14 -10.58 0.14
N VAL A 151 15.17 -9.75 -0.04
CA VAL A 151 15.34 -8.47 0.67
C VAL A 151 15.45 -7.31 -0.30
N ILE A 152 14.74 -6.23 0.01
CA ILE A 152 14.95 -4.90 -0.56
C ILE A 152 15.62 -4.04 0.51
N GLY A 153 16.80 -3.49 0.19
CA GLY A 153 17.47 -2.52 1.05
C GLY A 153 16.84 -1.13 0.90
N HIS A 154 16.96 -0.29 1.92
CA HIS A 154 16.50 1.10 1.85
C HIS A 154 17.58 2.03 2.41
N LEU A 155 18.06 2.95 1.58
CA LEU A 155 19.15 3.88 1.88
C LEU A 155 18.76 5.33 1.57
N GLY A 156 19.52 6.26 2.12
CA GLY A 156 19.26 7.68 2.04
C GLY A 156 18.51 8.18 3.26
N LEU A 157 17.39 8.86 3.07
CA LEU A 157 16.45 9.13 4.15
C LEU A 157 15.80 7.82 4.57
N THR A 158 15.94 7.46 5.82
CA THR A 158 15.34 6.27 6.43
C THR A 158 14.35 6.74 7.50
N PRO A 159 13.02 6.72 7.25
CA PRO A 159 12.00 7.23 8.17
C PRO A 159 12.09 6.65 9.59
N GLN A 160 12.45 5.40 9.73
CA GLN A 160 12.66 4.75 11.03
C GLN A 160 13.84 5.34 11.81
N SER A 161 14.76 6.04 11.16
CA SER A 161 15.87 6.75 11.79
C SER A 161 15.54 8.19 12.18
N LEU A 162 14.26 8.57 12.27
CA LEU A 162 13.77 9.92 12.52
C LEU A 162 14.51 10.64 13.67
N HIS A 163 14.61 9.99 14.82
CA HIS A 163 15.27 10.57 16.00
C HIS A 163 16.78 10.73 15.79
N ARG A 164 17.43 9.75 15.17
CA ARG A 164 18.88 9.83 14.86
C ARG A 164 19.19 10.92 13.84
N MET A 165 18.31 11.12 12.84
CA MET A 165 18.50 12.12 11.79
C MET A 165 18.03 13.54 12.20
N GLY A 166 17.27 13.66 13.28
CA GLY A 166 16.68 14.93 13.74
C GLY A 166 15.64 15.48 12.77
N GLY A 167 14.84 14.57 12.15
CA GLY A 167 13.75 14.88 11.22
C GLY A 167 13.99 14.33 9.81
N TYR A 168 12.99 14.53 8.94
CA TYR A 168 13.04 14.11 7.52
C TYR A 168 13.88 15.11 6.72
N ARG A 169 15.11 14.75 6.38
CA ARG A 169 16.06 15.59 5.67
C ARG A 169 16.70 14.85 4.51
N VAL A 170 16.94 15.56 3.40
CA VAL A 170 17.72 15.04 2.26
C VAL A 170 19.09 14.60 2.75
N GLN A 171 19.47 13.37 2.42
CA GLN A 171 20.74 12.74 2.79
C GLN A 171 21.76 12.86 1.65
N ALA A 172 23.02 12.45 1.89
CA ALA A 172 24.08 12.39 0.89
C ALA A 172 24.36 13.72 0.15
N ARG A 173 24.29 14.85 0.87
CA ARG A 173 24.43 16.21 0.29
C ARG A 173 25.87 16.68 0.06
N THR A 174 26.87 15.90 0.49
CA THR A 174 28.29 16.16 0.26
C THR A 174 28.92 15.02 -0.50
N ALA A 175 30.05 15.27 -1.17
CA ALA A 175 30.77 14.23 -1.89
C ALA A 175 31.17 13.06 -0.99
N GLU A 176 31.49 13.33 0.29
CA GLU A 176 31.85 12.30 1.26
C GLU A 176 30.64 11.43 1.60
N THR A 177 29.50 12.06 1.97
CA THR A 177 28.28 11.32 2.33
C THR A 177 27.67 10.60 1.13
N ALA A 178 27.84 11.13 -0.11
CA ALA A 178 27.44 10.43 -1.33
C ALA A 178 28.28 9.17 -1.56
N ARG A 179 29.60 9.23 -1.36
CA ARG A 179 30.48 8.04 -1.43
C ARG A 179 30.13 6.99 -0.36
N GLN A 180 29.79 7.42 0.86
CA GLN A 180 29.35 6.51 1.93
C GLN A 180 28.02 5.82 1.56
N LEU A 181 27.05 6.56 0.99
CA LEU A 181 25.80 6.01 0.50
C LEU A 181 26.04 4.97 -0.60
N GLN A 182 26.91 5.28 -1.57
CA GLN A 182 27.27 4.39 -2.66
C GLN A 182 27.98 3.12 -2.16
N ALA A 183 28.91 3.25 -1.20
CA ALA A 183 29.56 2.10 -0.57
C ALA A 183 28.55 1.22 0.18
N GLY A 184 27.57 1.83 0.88
CA GLY A 184 26.48 1.10 1.53
C GLY A 184 25.62 0.32 0.53
N ALA A 185 25.30 0.94 -0.60
CA ALA A 185 24.51 0.31 -1.66
C ALA A 185 25.24 -0.91 -2.26
N ARG A 186 26.54 -0.80 -2.56
CA ARG A 186 27.37 -1.93 -3.00
C ARG A 186 27.39 -3.05 -1.97
N ALA A 187 27.57 -2.70 -0.70
CA ALA A 187 27.66 -3.68 0.38
C ALA A 187 26.36 -4.47 0.55
N LEU A 188 25.18 -3.80 0.44
CA LEU A 188 23.88 -4.46 0.46
C LEU A 188 23.68 -5.37 -0.75
N ALA A 189 24.04 -4.92 -1.95
CA ALA A 189 23.97 -5.73 -3.17
C ALA A 189 24.85 -6.98 -3.04
N SER A 190 26.10 -6.82 -2.57
CA SER A 190 27.03 -7.94 -2.33
C SER A 190 26.57 -8.89 -1.23
N ALA A 191 25.72 -8.43 -0.31
CA ALA A 191 25.11 -9.27 0.74
C ALA A 191 23.88 -10.05 0.26
N GLY A 192 23.39 -9.79 -0.97
CA GLY A 192 22.27 -10.50 -1.58
C GLY A 192 20.95 -9.71 -1.63
N ALA A 193 20.95 -8.40 -1.38
CA ALA A 193 19.77 -7.59 -1.63
C ALA A 193 19.35 -7.70 -3.11
N GLY A 194 18.07 -7.91 -3.37
CA GLY A 194 17.52 -8.05 -4.72
C GLY A 194 17.17 -6.71 -5.39
N ALA A 195 17.01 -5.63 -4.60
CA ALA A 195 16.80 -4.26 -5.05
C ALA A 195 17.14 -3.29 -3.92
N ILE A 196 17.27 -1.99 -4.23
CA ILE A 196 17.51 -0.94 -3.24
C ILE A 196 16.57 0.23 -3.48
N VAL A 197 15.83 0.65 -2.43
CA VAL A 197 15.12 1.94 -2.41
C VAL A 197 16.13 3.04 -2.07
N LEU A 198 16.11 4.12 -2.85
CA LEU A 198 16.88 5.34 -2.61
C LEU A 198 15.89 6.47 -2.31
N GLU A 199 15.85 6.93 -1.05
CA GLU A 199 14.91 7.99 -0.64
C GLU A 199 15.62 9.28 -0.27
N GLY A 200 15.09 10.41 -0.77
CA GLY A 200 15.50 11.74 -0.36
C GLY A 200 17.00 11.99 -0.51
N VAL A 201 17.56 11.63 -1.64
CA VAL A 201 18.98 11.82 -2.00
C VAL A 201 19.11 12.68 -3.26
N PRO A 202 20.24 13.42 -3.46
CA PRO A 202 20.48 14.13 -4.70
C PRO A 202 20.44 13.18 -5.91
N ARG A 203 19.85 13.66 -7.02
CA ARG A 203 19.70 12.86 -8.24
C ARG A 203 21.03 12.34 -8.78
N GLU A 204 22.08 13.12 -8.67
CA GLU A 204 23.43 12.78 -9.16
C GLU A 204 24.00 11.59 -8.38
N ALA A 205 23.75 11.53 -7.08
CA ALA A 205 24.16 10.38 -6.24
C ALA A 205 23.35 9.12 -6.59
N ALA A 206 22.04 9.28 -6.81
CA ALA A 206 21.16 8.17 -7.20
C ALA A 206 21.52 7.61 -8.59
N GLU A 207 21.78 8.49 -9.57
CA GLU A 207 22.22 8.13 -10.92
C GLU A 207 23.54 7.34 -10.89
N ALA A 208 24.53 7.80 -10.10
CA ALA A 208 25.82 7.10 -9.96
C ALA A 208 25.66 5.72 -9.33
N ILE A 209 24.83 5.59 -8.28
CA ILE A 209 24.54 4.31 -7.63
C ILE A 209 23.83 3.35 -8.60
N THR A 210 22.83 3.85 -9.31
CA THR A 210 22.03 3.06 -10.27
C THR A 210 22.89 2.52 -11.41
N ALA A 211 23.82 3.34 -11.93
CA ALA A 211 24.72 2.93 -13.01
C ALA A 211 25.76 1.88 -12.57
N GLU A 212 26.11 1.85 -11.29
CA GLU A 212 27.11 0.91 -10.76
C GLU A 212 26.52 -0.44 -10.38
N LEU A 213 25.28 -0.46 -9.89
CA LEU A 213 24.67 -1.69 -9.36
C LEU A 213 24.09 -2.57 -10.46
N GLU A 214 24.22 -3.88 -10.31
CA GLU A 214 23.53 -4.86 -11.16
C GLU A 214 22.06 -5.06 -10.76
N ILE A 215 21.72 -4.84 -9.47
CA ILE A 215 20.37 -4.93 -8.95
C ILE A 215 19.59 -3.63 -9.16
N PRO A 216 18.26 -3.69 -9.28
CA PRO A 216 17.42 -2.50 -9.47
C PRO A 216 17.51 -1.50 -8.33
N THR A 217 17.45 -0.21 -8.68
CA THR A 217 17.21 0.89 -7.74
C THR A 217 15.81 1.46 -7.94
N ILE A 218 15.11 1.72 -6.84
CA ILE A 218 13.76 2.31 -6.82
C ILE A 218 13.84 3.66 -6.11
N GLY A 219 13.58 4.74 -6.83
CA GLY A 219 13.70 6.11 -6.30
C GLY A 219 12.43 6.62 -5.66
N ILE A 220 12.57 7.38 -4.59
CA ILE A 220 11.54 8.27 -4.04
C ILE A 220 12.23 9.56 -3.59
N GLY A 221 11.96 10.66 -4.28
CA GLY A 221 12.72 11.90 -4.05
C GLY A 221 14.22 11.76 -4.36
N ALA A 222 14.58 10.91 -5.31
CA ALA A 222 15.96 10.63 -5.74
C ALA A 222 16.23 10.99 -7.20
N GLY A 223 15.31 11.70 -7.85
CA GLY A 223 15.39 12.04 -9.27
C GLY A 223 15.00 10.90 -10.21
N PRO A 224 15.04 11.14 -11.53
CA PRO A 224 14.54 10.20 -12.54
C PRO A 224 15.53 9.09 -12.92
N GLY A 225 16.77 9.12 -12.44
CA GLY A 225 17.84 8.23 -12.89
C GLY A 225 17.87 6.86 -12.23
N CYS A 226 16.91 6.54 -11.36
CA CYS A 226 16.72 5.18 -10.84
C CYS A 226 16.00 4.28 -11.85
N ASP A 227 16.15 2.96 -11.72
CA ASP A 227 15.48 1.98 -12.59
C ASP A 227 13.96 1.95 -12.39
N GLY A 228 13.48 2.39 -11.22
CA GLY A 228 12.06 2.51 -10.92
C GLY A 228 11.76 3.68 -10.00
N GLN A 229 10.46 3.92 -9.75
CA GLN A 229 9.96 4.96 -8.86
C GLN A 229 8.86 4.42 -7.97
N ILE A 230 8.83 4.86 -6.70
CA ILE A 230 7.76 4.55 -5.75
C ILE A 230 7.17 5.83 -5.18
N LEU A 231 5.86 5.82 -4.93
CA LEU A 231 5.15 6.83 -4.14
C LEU A 231 4.24 6.15 -3.10
N VAL A 232 3.89 6.90 -2.08
CA VAL A 232 2.80 6.54 -1.17
C VAL A 232 1.48 6.74 -1.92
N PHE A 233 0.62 5.72 -1.93
CA PHE A 233 -0.68 5.76 -2.63
C PHE A 233 -1.52 6.98 -2.21
N HIS A 234 -1.60 7.26 -0.91
CA HIS A 234 -2.37 8.38 -0.37
C HIS A 234 -1.85 9.74 -0.86
N ASP A 235 -0.54 9.87 -1.03
CA ASP A 235 0.07 11.07 -1.62
C ASP A 235 -0.31 11.22 -3.10
N LEU A 236 -0.27 10.12 -3.85
CA LEU A 236 -0.58 10.09 -5.28
C LEU A 236 -2.01 10.53 -5.56
N VAL A 237 -2.97 10.12 -4.71
CA VAL A 237 -4.42 10.38 -4.93
C VAL A 237 -4.98 11.51 -4.06
N GLY A 238 -4.14 12.25 -3.30
CA GLY A 238 -4.57 13.40 -2.52
C GLY A 238 -5.38 13.06 -1.26
N LEU A 239 -5.07 11.94 -0.61
CA LEU A 239 -5.65 11.52 0.67
C LEU A 239 -4.73 11.75 1.88
N THR A 240 -3.57 12.35 1.68
CA THR A 240 -2.66 12.77 2.76
C THR A 240 -3.03 14.18 3.23
N PHE A 241 -3.24 14.36 4.54
CA PHE A 241 -3.64 15.63 5.15
C PHE A 241 -2.44 16.49 5.58
N ALA A 242 -1.21 15.93 5.58
CA ALA A 242 0.02 16.67 5.81
C ALA A 242 0.47 17.43 4.54
N PRO A 243 1.28 18.50 4.67
CA PRO A 243 1.89 19.14 3.53
C PRO A 243 2.71 18.14 2.70
N PRO A 244 2.51 18.08 1.37
CA PRO A 244 3.20 17.11 0.52
C PRO A 244 4.70 17.40 0.48
N ALA A 245 5.52 16.35 0.47
CA ALA A 245 6.94 16.47 0.22
C ALA A 245 7.19 16.99 -1.23
N LYS A 246 8.32 17.67 -1.44
CA LYS A 246 8.67 18.28 -2.75
C LYS A 246 8.59 17.30 -3.91
N PHE A 247 8.89 16.03 -3.70
CA PHE A 247 8.92 15.01 -4.74
C PHE A 247 7.56 14.40 -5.05
N VAL A 248 6.53 14.70 -4.26
CA VAL A 248 5.18 14.19 -4.47
C VAL A 248 4.53 14.91 -5.64
N ARG A 249 4.09 14.14 -6.63
CA ARG A 249 3.17 14.59 -7.67
C ARG A 249 1.83 13.94 -7.42
N ARG A 250 0.79 14.76 -7.24
CA ARG A 250 -0.59 14.27 -7.20
C ARG A 250 -1.09 13.99 -8.62
N TYR A 251 -1.70 12.84 -8.82
CA TYR A 251 -2.34 12.44 -10.08
C TYR A 251 -3.87 12.53 -9.98
N ALA A 252 -4.40 12.54 -8.77
CA ALA A 252 -5.81 12.78 -8.47
C ALA A 252 -5.94 13.52 -7.13
N ASP A 253 -7.10 14.13 -6.89
CA ASP A 253 -7.45 14.77 -5.62
C ASP A 253 -8.78 14.19 -5.13
N LEU A 254 -8.72 13.01 -4.51
CA LEU A 254 -9.89 12.27 -4.07
C LEU A 254 -10.51 12.81 -2.76
N GLY A 255 -9.75 13.55 -1.96
CA GLY A 255 -10.26 14.09 -0.69
C GLY A 255 -11.53 14.93 -0.85
N PRO A 256 -11.54 15.96 -1.71
CA PRO A 256 -12.76 16.73 -2.00
C PRO A 256 -13.90 15.90 -2.58
N LEU A 257 -13.60 14.94 -3.47
CA LEU A 257 -14.61 14.09 -4.10
C LEU A 257 -15.31 13.18 -3.07
N ILE A 258 -14.54 12.55 -2.19
CA ILE A 258 -15.07 11.72 -1.11
C ILE A 258 -15.94 12.57 -0.17
N ARG A 259 -15.44 13.76 0.23
CA ARG A 259 -16.20 14.68 1.09
C ARG A 259 -17.53 15.06 0.46
N SER A 260 -17.50 15.49 -0.80
CA SER A 260 -18.71 15.86 -1.52
C SER A 260 -19.73 14.72 -1.60
N ALA A 261 -19.28 13.50 -1.86
CA ALA A 261 -20.15 12.32 -1.88
C ALA A 261 -20.81 12.07 -0.52
N VAL A 262 -20.06 12.22 0.58
CA VAL A 262 -20.57 12.07 1.95
C VAL A 262 -21.56 13.22 2.29
N GLU A 263 -21.29 14.46 1.87
CA GLU A 263 -22.17 15.60 2.06
C GLU A 263 -23.51 15.40 1.35
N HIS A 264 -23.49 14.96 0.08
CA HIS A 264 -24.72 14.65 -0.66
C HIS A 264 -25.52 13.51 0.00
N TYR A 265 -24.85 12.43 0.39
CA TYR A 265 -25.52 11.34 1.11
C TYR A 265 -26.20 11.84 2.39
N ARG A 266 -25.51 12.66 3.19
CA ARG A 266 -26.08 13.24 4.41
C ARG A 266 -27.32 14.11 4.10
N GLU A 267 -27.22 14.98 3.07
CA GLU A 267 -28.32 15.84 2.64
C GLU A 267 -29.53 15.02 2.19
N ASP A 268 -29.31 13.96 1.41
CA ASP A 268 -30.39 13.07 0.97
C ASP A 268 -31.09 12.39 2.16
N VAL A 269 -30.30 11.94 3.17
CA VAL A 269 -30.91 11.38 4.42
C VAL A 269 -31.67 12.44 5.19
N GLU A 270 -31.14 13.65 5.38
CA GLU A 270 -31.79 14.75 6.09
C GLU A 270 -33.11 15.15 5.42
N HIS A 271 -33.15 15.15 4.08
CA HIS A 271 -34.34 15.46 3.30
C HIS A 271 -35.27 14.26 3.01
N ARG A 272 -34.93 13.07 3.56
CA ARG A 272 -35.65 11.80 3.29
C ARG A 272 -35.72 11.44 1.80
N ALA A 273 -34.73 11.86 1.03
CA ALA A 273 -34.57 11.50 -0.38
C ALA A 273 -33.91 10.13 -0.55
N PHE A 274 -33.15 9.68 0.47
CA PHE A 274 -32.54 8.35 0.55
C PHE A 274 -32.96 7.64 1.86
N PRO A 275 -33.32 6.33 1.82
CA PRO A 275 -33.55 5.57 0.60
C PRO A 275 -34.83 6.01 -0.12
N SER A 276 -34.84 5.94 -1.47
CA SER A 276 -36.01 6.07 -2.28
C SER A 276 -36.76 4.73 -2.41
N ASP A 277 -37.85 4.74 -3.19
CA ASP A 277 -38.56 3.49 -3.50
C ASP A 277 -37.66 2.46 -4.22
N ALA A 278 -36.69 2.93 -5.01
CA ALA A 278 -35.75 2.08 -5.75
C ALA A 278 -34.78 1.33 -4.87
N GLU A 279 -34.42 1.89 -3.70
CA GLU A 279 -33.54 1.24 -2.70
C GLU A 279 -34.34 0.54 -1.59
N SER A 280 -35.69 0.45 -1.73
CA SER A 280 -36.58 -0.10 -0.70
C SER A 280 -37.08 -1.50 -1.07
N TYR A 281 -37.07 -2.39 -0.10
CA TYR A 281 -37.70 -3.70 -0.23
C TYR A 281 -39.21 -3.61 0.05
N HIS A 282 -40.01 -4.31 -0.75
CA HIS A 282 -41.48 -4.28 -0.64
C HIS A 282 -42.03 -5.64 -0.26
N LEU A 283 -43.02 -5.63 0.62
CA LEU A 283 -43.81 -6.82 0.86
C LEU A 283 -44.55 -7.23 -0.43
N PRO A 284 -44.72 -8.54 -0.67
CA PRO A 284 -45.62 -9.01 -1.73
C PRO A 284 -47.01 -8.35 -1.66
N ALA A 285 -47.63 -8.08 -2.80
CA ALA A 285 -48.85 -7.32 -2.88
C ALA A 285 -49.99 -7.89 -2.00
N ALA A 286 -50.02 -9.22 -1.82
CA ALA A 286 -50.99 -9.89 -0.95
C ALA A 286 -50.76 -9.60 0.53
N ALA A 287 -49.49 -9.48 0.94
CA ALA A 287 -49.10 -9.25 2.34
C ALA A 287 -49.20 -7.75 2.74
N ARG A 288 -49.09 -6.80 1.79
CA ARG A 288 -49.17 -5.37 2.07
C ARG A 288 -50.52 -4.95 2.71
N LYS A 289 -51.61 -5.66 2.38
CA LYS A 289 -52.92 -5.39 2.92
C LYS A 289 -53.12 -5.81 4.37
N SER A 290 -52.18 -6.60 4.90
CA SER A 290 -52.26 -7.17 6.25
C SER A 290 -51.38 -6.43 7.25
N VAL A 291 -50.60 -5.43 6.81
CA VAL A 291 -49.76 -4.62 7.70
C VAL A 291 -50.60 -3.51 8.28
N PRO A 292 -50.79 -3.42 9.62
CA PRO A 292 -51.50 -2.31 10.25
C PRO A 292 -50.86 -0.97 9.91
N ALA A 293 -51.65 0.07 9.71
CA ALA A 293 -51.18 1.42 9.45
C ALA A 293 -50.49 2.06 10.69
N GLU A 294 -50.78 1.53 11.87
CA GLU A 294 -50.21 1.93 13.16
C GLU A 294 -49.69 0.67 13.87
N ILE A 295 -48.44 0.68 14.29
CA ILE A 295 -47.89 -0.31 15.22
C ILE A 295 -48.18 0.27 16.60
N ASP A 296 -49.18 -0.30 17.30
CA ASP A 296 -49.44 0.00 18.70
C ASP A 296 -48.22 -0.54 19.50
N ASP A 297 -47.50 0.35 20.15
CA ASP A 297 -46.19 0.06 20.84
C ASP A 297 -46.28 -0.92 22.02
N ALA A 298 -47.45 -1.50 22.28
CA ALA A 298 -47.72 -2.23 23.52
C ALA A 298 -47.42 -3.76 23.47
N ASP A 299 -47.32 -4.39 22.28
CA ASP A 299 -47.27 -5.86 22.17
C ASP A 299 -46.22 -6.43 21.19
N ALA A 300 -45.16 -5.70 20.88
CA ALA A 300 -44.07 -6.25 20.08
C ALA A 300 -43.15 -7.17 20.94
N ILE A 301 -43.72 -8.31 21.36
CA ILE A 301 -42.90 -9.44 21.79
C ILE A 301 -42.19 -9.94 20.53
N VAL A 302 -40.89 -9.60 20.45
CA VAL A 302 -39.99 -10.12 19.40
C VAL A 302 -39.96 -11.64 19.52
N ASN A 303 -40.69 -12.32 18.65
CA ASN A 303 -40.58 -13.76 18.50
C ASN A 303 -39.20 -14.05 17.89
N GLN A 304 -38.22 -14.48 18.71
CA GLN A 304 -36.84 -14.75 18.33
C GLN A 304 -36.71 -15.92 17.34
N ASP A 305 -37.81 -16.65 17.06
CA ASP A 305 -37.79 -17.80 16.15
C ASP A 305 -37.98 -17.46 14.67
N ALA A 306 -38.16 -16.19 14.31
CA ALA A 306 -38.25 -15.74 12.92
C ALA A 306 -36.90 -15.18 12.45
N LEU A 307 -35.83 -15.94 12.57
CA LEU A 307 -34.57 -15.63 11.90
C LEU A 307 -34.77 -15.80 10.39
N VAL A 308 -34.75 -14.69 9.68
CA VAL A 308 -34.79 -14.67 8.21
C VAL A 308 -33.55 -15.41 7.69
N ASP A 309 -33.79 -16.45 6.90
CA ASP A 309 -32.72 -17.17 6.22
C ASP A 309 -32.14 -16.28 5.12
N TRP A 310 -30.94 -15.77 5.35
CA TRP A 310 -30.22 -14.88 4.44
C TRP A 310 -29.76 -15.57 3.16
N GLU A 311 -29.80 -16.91 3.08
CA GLU A 311 -29.44 -17.65 1.88
C GLU A 311 -30.52 -17.56 0.79
N GLU A 312 -31.81 -17.39 1.14
CA GLU A 312 -32.89 -17.23 0.15
C GLU A 312 -32.90 -15.85 -0.53
N LEU A 313 -32.37 -14.82 0.12
CA LEU A 313 -32.37 -13.44 -0.45
C LEU A 313 -31.23 -13.19 -1.46
N SER A 314 -30.26 -14.08 -1.58
CA SER A 314 -29.14 -13.92 -2.51
C SER A 314 -29.43 -14.48 -3.93
N GLN A 315 -30.61 -15.07 -4.16
CA GLN A 315 -30.98 -15.69 -5.44
C GLN A 315 -32.15 -14.97 -6.17
N ALA A 316 -32.60 -13.85 -5.67
CA ALA A 316 -33.58 -12.97 -6.32
C ALA A 316 -32.91 -11.66 -6.76
#